data_84391217e58e83e49f7c31ad7b33b04d
#
_entry.id   84391217e58e83e49f7c31ad7b33b04d
#
_cell.length_a   1.000
_cell.length_b   1.000
_cell.length_c   1.000
_cell.angle_alpha   90.00
_cell.angle_beta   90.00
_cell.angle_gamma   90.00
#
_symmetry.space_group_name_H-M   'P 1'
#
loop_
_entity.id
_entity.type
_entity.pdbx_description
1 polymer ?
#
loop_
_entity_poly.entity_id
_entity_poly.type
_entity_poly.pdbx_seq_one_letter_code
_entity_poly.pdbx_strand_id
1 'polypeptide(L)'
;MLLARGAQVAVFLLHDGELAAVSNRDPFSGACVLSRGIVGDAGGEPTVASPMYKQRFSLRTGRCLDDPAAAVTIHPVRVLDGVVQVGSS
;
A
#
# COMPACT_ATOMS: atom_id res chain seq x y z
N MET A 1 -4.57 7.44 5.65
CA MET A 1 -3.75 6.52 6.46
C MET A 1 -4.53 6.08 7.69
N LEU A 2 -4.42 4.82 8.03
CA LEU A 2 -5.05 4.25 9.23
C LEU A 2 -3.98 3.61 10.11
N LEU A 3 -4.33 3.37 11.39
CA LEU A 3 -3.48 2.62 12.31
C LEU A 3 -4.09 1.23 12.52
N ALA A 4 -3.25 0.20 12.45
CA ALA A 4 -3.64 -1.18 12.74
C ALA A 4 -2.62 -1.75 13.72
N ARG A 5 -3.03 -2.00 14.95
CA ARG A 5 -2.16 -2.52 16.03
C ARG A 5 -0.88 -1.69 16.20
N GLY A 6 -1.01 -0.38 16.16
CA GLY A 6 0.13 0.53 16.31
C GLY A 6 0.96 0.75 15.05
N ALA A 7 0.70 0.01 13.97
CA ALA A 7 1.38 0.20 12.70
C ALA A 7 0.56 1.15 11.81
N GLN A 8 1.25 2.03 11.08
CA GLN A 8 0.58 2.88 10.11
C GLN A 8 0.29 2.11 8.83
N VAL A 9 -0.95 2.21 8.36
CA VAL A 9 -1.40 1.51 7.16
C VAL A 9 -1.93 2.54 6.17
N ALA A 10 -1.43 2.48 4.93
CA ALA A 10 -1.93 3.29 3.83
C ALA A 10 -3.06 2.53 3.13
N VAL A 11 -4.21 3.17 2.96
CA VAL A 11 -5.37 2.58 2.30
C VAL A 11 -5.60 3.33 0.99
N PHE A 12 -5.75 2.58 -0.08
CA PHE A 12 -5.97 3.13 -1.43
C PHE A 12 -7.27 2.61 -2.01
N LEU A 13 -8.01 3.49 -2.65
CA LEU A 13 -9.17 3.11 -3.46
C LEU A 13 -8.69 2.92 -4.90
N LEU A 14 -8.83 1.72 -5.42
CA LEU A 14 -8.40 1.40 -6.78
C LEU A 14 -9.48 1.78 -7.78
N HIS A 15 -9.09 1.96 -9.04
CA HIS A 15 -10.02 2.41 -10.08
C HIS A 15 -11.17 1.43 -10.37
N ASP A 16 -11.01 0.16 -9.99
CA ASP A 16 -12.06 -0.86 -10.11
C ASP A 16 -13.01 -0.87 -8.91
N GLY A 17 -12.83 0.05 -7.96
CA GLY A 17 -13.65 0.14 -6.75
C GLY A 17 -13.17 -0.71 -5.58
N GLU A 18 -12.12 -1.51 -5.77
CA GLU A 18 -11.55 -2.30 -4.70
C GLU A 18 -10.65 -1.43 -3.80
N LEU A 19 -10.46 -1.88 -2.57
CA LEU A 19 -9.54 -1.25 -1.64
C LEU A 19 -8.28 -2.07 -1.51
N ALA A 20 -7.16 -1.38 -1.32
CA ALA A 20 -5.88 -2.01 -1.00
C ALA A 20 -5.29 -1.34 0.24
N ALA A 21 -4.70 -2.12 1.12
CA ALA A 21 -4.07 -1.61 2.33
C ALA A 21 -2.66 -2.19 2.44
N VAL A 22 -1.69 -1.30 2.61
CA VAL A 22 -0.28 -1.69 2.74
C VAL A 22 0.34 -0.94 3.90
N SER A 23 1.45 -1.48 4.42
CA SER A 23 2.24 -0.74 5.41
C SER A 23 2.63 0.62 4.83
N ASN A 24 2.44 1.68 5.61
CA ASN A 24 2.75 3.04 5.16
C ASN A 24 4.25 3.32 5.12
N ARG A 25 5.06 2.44 5.68
CA ARG A 25 6.50 2.63 5.76
C ARG A 25 7.18 2.23 4.45
N ASP A 26 7.92 3.17 3.87
CA ASP A 26 8.79 2.91 2.73
C ASP A 26 10.02 2.12 3.22
N PRO A 27 10.24 0.88 2.73
CA PRO A 27 11.37 0.08 3.22
C PRO A 27 12.74 0.63 2.83
N PHE A 28 12.82 1.50 1.82
CA PHE A 28 14.09 2.07 1.40
C PHE A 28 14.50 3.27 2.24
N SER A 29 13.54 4.13 2.59
CA SER A 29 13.82 5.34 3.37
C SER A 29 13.53 5.15 4.86
N GLY A 30 12.68 4.19 5.20
CA GLY A 30 12.18 4.02 6.57
C GLY A 30 11.10 5.03 6.96
N ALA A 31 10.76 5.95 6.07
CA ALA A 31 9.75 6.97 6.34
C ALA A 31 8.33 6.43 6.09
N CYS A 32 7.37 6.89 6.88
CA CYS A 32 5.97 6.49 6.73
C CYS A 32 5.26 7.40 5.74
N VAL A 33 5.52 7.21 4.45
CA VAL A 33 5.12 8.15 3.40
C VAL A 33 4.35 7.50 2.23
N LEU A 34 4.11 6.19 2.25
CA LEU A 34 3.47 5.54 1.09
C LEU A 34 2.05 6.05 0.85
N SER A 35 1.34 6.52 1.88
CA SER A 35 0.03 7.13 1.71
C SER A 35 0.07 8.40 0.86
N ARG A 36 1.24 8.99 0.69
CA ARG A 36 1.45 10.18 -0.15
C ARG A 36 2.01 9.83 -1.52
N GLY A 37 2.16 8.55 -1.81
CA GLY A 37 2.68 8.08 -3.08
C GLY A 37 1.67 8.25 -4.22
N ILE A 38 2.16 8.03 -5.43
CA ILE A 38 1.33 8.14 -6.63
C ILE A 38 0.85 6.75 -7.00
N VAL A 39 -0.47 6.59 -7.04
CA VAL A 39 -1.10 5.35 -7.48
C VAL A 39 -1.05 5.27 -9.00
N GLY A 40 -0.61 4.14 -9.52
CA GLY A 40 -0.51 3.89 -10.94
C GLY A 40 -0.88 2.47 -11.29
N ASP A 41 -0.53 2.07 -12.50
CA ASP A 41 -0.85 0.76 -13.03
C ASP A 41 0.34 0.27 -13.86
N ALA A 42 0.77 -0.94 -13.59
CA ALA A 42 1.85 -1.59 -14.32
C ALA A 42 1.30 -2.85 -14.99
N GLY A 43 0.87 -2.71 -16.24
CA GLY A 43 0.35 -3.83 -17.01
C GLY A 43 -0.91 -4.46 -16.42
N GLY A 44 -1.79 -3.67 -15.83
CA GLY A 44 -3.01 -4.13 -15.20
C GLY A 44 -2.88 -4.37 -13.70
N GLU A 45 -1.67 -4.30 -13.14
CA GLU A 45 -1.46 -4.46 -11.71
C GLU A 45 -1.40 -3.08 -11.05
N PRO A 46 -2.26 -2.80 -10.05
CA PRO A 46 -2.23 -1.51 -9.37
C PRO A 46 -0.95 -1.36 -8.54
N THR A 47 -0.36 -0.18 -8.59
CA THR A 47 0.90 0.12 -7.90
C THR A 47 0.82 1.42 -7.14
N VAL A 48 1.74 1.61 -6.19
CA VAL A 48 2.01 2.90 -5.57
C VAL A 48 3.50 3.18 -5.67
N ALA A 49 3.85 4.38 -6.11
CA ALA A 49 5.24 4.83 -6.18
C ALA A 49 5.55 5.68 -4.94
N SER A 50 6.61 5.32 -4.24
CA SER A 50 7.04 6.07 -3.07
C SER A 50 7.47 7.49 -3.46
N PRO A 51 7.07 8.52 -2.71
CA PRO A 51 7.53 9.89 -3.00
C PRO A 51 9.02 10.10 -2.70
N MET A 52 9.65 9.21 -1.92
CA MET A 52 11.05 9.38 -1.52
C MET A 52 12.01 8.96 -2.64
N TYR A 53 11.93 7.72 -3.09
CA TYR A 53 12.85 7.19 -4.11
C TYR A 53 12.14 6.71 -5.36
N LYS A 54 10.82 6.89 -5.42
CA LYS A 54 9.95 6.59 -6.56
C LYS A 54 9.93 5.11 -6.95
N GLN A 55 10.35 4.21 -6.06
CA GLN A 55 10.17 2.78 -6.27
C GLN A 55 8.68 2.46 -6.22
N ARG A 56 8.27 1.55 -7.10
CA ARG A 56 6.87 1.14 -7.23
C ARG A 56 6.64 -0.18 -6.50
N PHE A 57 5.54 -0.23 -5.76
CA PHE A 57 5.13 -1.43 -5.04
C PHE A 57 3.78 -1.89 -5.56
N SER A 58 3.63 -3.20 -5.77
CA SER A 58 2.33 -3.77 -6.13
C SER A 58 1.36 -3.64 -4.96
N LEU A 59 0.19 -3.11 -5.22
CA LEU A 59 -0.87 -3.01 -4.21
C LEU A 59 -1.59 -4.35 -4.00
N ARG A 60 -1.28 -5.38 -4.80
CA ARG A 60 -1.83 -6.72 -4.64
C ARG A 60 -0.90 -7.64 -3.87
N THR A 61 0.40 -7.58 -4.15
CA THR A 61 1.38 -8.49 -3.55
C THR A 61 2.32 -7.83 -2.56
N GLY A 62 2.45 -6.50 -2.62
CA GLY A 62 3.40 -5.75 -1.80
C GLY A 62 4.82 -5.76 -2.34
N ARG A 63 5.09 -6.48 -3.41
CA ARG A 63 6.45 -6.59 -3.94
C ARG A 63 6.85 -5.29 -4.66
N CYS A 64 8.11 -4.91 -4.47
CA CYS A 64 8.68 -3.80 -5.21
C CYS A 64 8.97 -4.24 -6.65
N LEU A 65 8.44 -3.50 -7.64
CA LEU A 65 8.64 -3.82 -9.04
C LEU A 65 10.02 -3.41 -9.53
N ASP A 66 10.68 -2.51 -8.82
CA ASP A 66 11.99 -1.97 -9.19
C ASP A 66 13.13 -2.64 -8.43
N ASP A 67 12.83 -3.41 -7.37
CA ASP A 67 13.81 -4.15 -6.58
C ASP A 67 13.15 -5.39 -5.98
N PRO A 68 13.40 -6.58 -6.54
CA PRO A 68 12.73 -7.79 -6.07
C PRO A 68 13.12 -8.22 -4.65
N ALA A 69 14.17 -7.63 -4.07
CA ALA A 69 14.55 -7.92 -2.69
C ALA A 69 13.75 -7.13 -1.66
N ALA A 70 12.96 -6.14 -2.09
CA ALA A 70 12.17 -5.31 -1.20
C ALA A 70 10.68 -5.60 -1.36
N ALA A 71 9.93 -5.41 -0.29
CA ALA A 71 8.49 -5.55 -0.29
C ALA A 71 7.89 -4.77 0.87
N VAL A 72 6.60 -4.43 0.74
CA VAL A 72 5.82 -3.87 1.85
C VAL A 72 4.78 -4.91 2.28
N THR A 73 4.35 -4.82 3.53
CA THR A 73 3.33 -5.72 4.06
C THR A 73 1.96 -5.33 3.51
N ILE A 74 1.24 -6.31 2.98
CA ILE A 74 -0.15 -6.16 2.57
C ILE A 74 -1.04 -6.49 3.77
N HIS A 75 -2.04 -5.64 4.01
CA HIS A 75 -3.02 -5.87 5.07
C HIS A 75 -4.37 -6.20 4.46
N PRO A 76 -5.13 -7.14 5.05
CA PRO A 76 -6.51 -7.36 4.62
C PRO A 76 -7.35 -6.11 4.86
N VAL A 77 -8.22 -5.80 3.93
CA VAL A 77 -9.09 -4.63 4.05
C VAL A 77 -10.48 -4.99 3.55
N ARG A 78 -11.51 -4.50 4.24
CA ARG A 78 -12.90 -4.71 3.85
C ARG A 78 -13.73 -3.50 4.26
N VAL A 79 -14.91 -3.38 3.66
CA VAL A 79 -15.91 -2.41 4.07
C VAL A 79 -17.07 -3.15 4.71
N LEU A 80 -17.44 -2.78 5.93
CA LEU A 80 -18.54 -3.36 6.67
C LEU A 80 -19.40 -2.21 7.21
N ASP A 81 -20.68 -2.18 6.80
CA ASP A 81 -21.62 -1.12 7.20
C ASP A 81 -21.10 0.29 6.92
N GLY A 82 -20.42 0.46 5.77
CA GLY A 82 -19.85 1.75 5.39
C GLY A 82 -18.57 2.12 6.10
N VAL A 83 -18.01 1.22 6.92
CA VAL A 83 -16.77 1.45 7.66
C VAL A 83 -15.65 0.60 7.08
N VAL A 84 -14.52 1.24 6.78
CA VAL A 84 -13.34 0.52 6.30
C VAL A 84 -12.64 -0.13 7.50
N GLN A 85 -12.42 -1.43 7.40
CA GLN A 85 -11.72 -2.20 8.43
C GLN A 85 -10.46 -2.81 7.84
N VAL A 86 -9.36 -2.66 8.57
CA VAL A 86 -8.05 -3.20 8.17
C VAL A 86 -7.66 -4.27 9.18
N GLY A 87 -7.35 -5.46 8.68
CA GLY A 87 -6.89 -6.55 9.52
C GLY A 87 -5.39 -6.52 9.75
N SER A 88 -4.93 -7.37 10.65
CA SER A 88 -3.51 -7.63 10.85
C SER A 88 -3.03 -8.64 9.81
N SER A 89 -1.85 -8.43 9.31
CA SER A 89 -1.22 -9.42 8.44
C SER A 89 -0.21 -10.23 9.22
#